data_048ee05d84d48f61a6f48b61f0479a4d
#
_entry.id   048ee05d84d48f61a6f48b61f0479a4d
#
_cell.length_a   1.000
_cell.length_b   1.000
_cell.length_c   1.000
_cell.angle_alpha   90.00
_cell.angle_beta   90.00
_cell.angle_gamma   90.00
#
_symmetry.space_group_name_H-M   'P 1'
#
loop_
_entity.id
_entity.type
_entity.pdbx_description
1 polymer ?
#
loop_
_entity_poly.entity_id
_entity_poly.type
_entity_poly.pdbx_seq_one_letter_code
_entity_poly.pdbx_strand_id
1 'polypeptide(L)'
;MNLNYNEEQIMLREQIQKFCESEYDFYKREDVVKSPENFDKKAWQLFAEQGWLSMPFSEESGGLGFGPIELSILFEEFGKALVIEPYLATVVLSGTLLDKSSYKNKINLIENISNGSLHVSLAYAEADNGYDYLSPNTSVNSDNNLNGTKT
;
A
#
# COMPACT_ATOMS: atom_id res chain seq x y z
N MET A 1 27.32 3.69 -12.89
CA MET A 1 25.93 3.72 -12.37
C MET A 1 25.89 4.82 -11.29
N ASN A 2 25.04 5.83 -11.42
CA ASN A 2 24.88 6.85 -10.39
C ASN A 2 23.86 6.31 -9.37
N LEU A 3 24.25 6.21 -8.11
CA LEU A 3 23.39 5.73 -7.00
C LEU A 3 22.83 6.88 -6.16
N ASN A 4 23.12 8.12 -6.54
CA ASN A 4 22.57 9.27 -5.84
C ASN A 4 21.13 9.52 -6.27
N TYR A 5 20.30 9.91 -5.34
CA TYR A 5 18.95 10.39 -5.61
C TYR A 5 18.99 11.68 -6.46
N ASN A 6 18.01 11.84 -7.34
CA ASN A 6 17.78 13.10 -8.02
C ASN A 6 17.09 14.11 -7.08
N GLU A 7 16.91 15.36 -7.55
CA GLU A 7 16.32 16.44 -6.74
C GLU A 7 14.90 16.11 -6.28
N GLU A 8 14.06 15.52 -7.13
CA GLU A 8 12.69 15.15 -6.82
C GLU A 8 12.64 14.04 -5.75
N GLN A 9 13.52 13.06 -5.85
CA GLN A 9 13.65 11.97 -4.87
C GLN A 9 14.15 12.48 -3.52
N ILE A 10 15.06 13.46 -3.51
CA ILE A 10 15.52 14.12 -2.28
C ILE A 10 14.36 14.88 -1.63
N MET A 11 13.60 15.67 -2.41
CA MET A 11 12.43 16.40 -1.90
C MET A 11 11.37 15.47 -1.33
N LEU A 12 11.08 14.35 -2.03
CA LEU A 12 10.15 13.32 -1.54
C LEU A 12 10.62 12.77 -0.18
N ARG A 13 11.89 12.42 -0.06
CA ARG A 13 12.48 11.92 1.18
C ARG A 13 12.33 12.92 2.33
N GLU A 14 12.69 14.19 2.10
CA GLU A 14 12.58 15.25 3.10
C GLU A 14 11.13 15.48 3.55
N GLN A 15 10.18 15.39 2.61
CA GLN A 15 8.76 15.52 2.92
C GLN A 15 8.28 14.38 3.83
N ILE A 16 8.66 13.13 3.52
CA ILE A 16 8.28 11.97 4.32
C ILE A 16 8.93 12.05 5.71
N GLN A 17 10.22 12.39 5.80
CA GLN A 17 10.92 12.58 7.06
C GLN A 17 10.22 13.61 7.95
N LYS A 18 9.94 14.80 7.40
CA LYS A 18 9.26 15.86 8.13
C LYS A 18 7.89 15.41 8.63
N PHE A 19 7.13 14.67 7.83
CA PHE A 19 5.86 14.09 8.26
C PHE A 19 6.06 13.12 9.43
N CYS A 20 6.98 12.17 9.31
CA CYS A 20 7.25 11.18 10.36
C CYS A 20 7.67 11.86 11.68
N GLU A 21 8.47 12.92 11.63
CA GLU A 21 8.91 13.65 12.80
C GLU A 21 7.79 14.46 13.47
N SER A 22 6.85 15.03 12.70
CA SER A 22 5.80 15.91 13.22
C SER A 22 4.48 15.23 13.52
N GLU A 23 4.07 14.29 12.67
CA GLU A 23 2.73 13.68 12.73
C GLU A 23 2.74 12.21 13.16
N TYR A 24 3.92 11.55 13.15
CA TYR A 24 4.05 10.11 13.42
C TYR A 24 5.19 9.81 14.40
N ASP A 25 5.20 10.46 15.56
CA ASP A 25 6.20 10.22 16.59
C ASP A 25 5.94 8.89 17.34
N PHE A 26 6.95 8.45 18.09
CA PHE A 26 6.91 7.17 18.82
C PHE A 26 5.72 7.07 19.81
N TYR A 27 5.36 8.16 20.48
CA TYR A 27 4.29 8.16 21.49
C TYR A 27 2.92 8.06 20.82
N LYS A 28 2.70 8.80 19.73
CA LYS A 28 1.48 8.67 18.93
C LYS A 28 1.31 7.25 18.39
N ARG A 29 2.40 6.66 17.87
CA ARG A 29 2.39 5.28 17.43
C ARG A 29 2.04 4.31 18.56
N GLU A 30 2.60 4.49 19.75
CA GLU A 30 2.30 3.65 20.92
C GLU A 30 0.82 3.71 21.28
N ASP A 31 0.21 4.89 21.23
CA ASP A 31 -1.22 5.08 21.48
C ASP A 31 -2.08 4.36 20.43
N VAL A 32 -1.69 4.42 19.16
CA VAL A 32 -2.38 3.71 18.06
C VAL A 32 -2.31 2.19 18.27
N VAL A 33 -1.13 1.64 18.61
CA VAL A 33 -0.94 0.20 18.87
C VAL A 33 -1.81 -0.29 20.06
N LYS A 34 -2.05 0.59 21.04
CA LYS A 34 -2.90 0.28 22.19
C LYS A 34 -4.39 0.51 21.93
N SER A 35 -4.73 1.18 20.83
CA SER A 35 -6.14 1.42 20.47
C SER A 35 -6.80 0.14 19.94
N PRO A 36 -8.13 -0.03 20.09
CA PRO A 36 -8.85 -1.18 19.56
C PRO A 36 -8.72 -1.32 18.03
N GLU A 37 -8.58 -0.22 17.33
CA GLU A 37 -8.47 -0.18 15.87
C GLU A 37 -7.10 -0.63 15.37
N ASN A 38 -6.02 -0.46 16.15
CA ASN A 38 -4.62 -0.67 15.75
C ASN A 38 -4.27 0.04 14.42
N PHE A 39 -4.89 1.19 14.18
CA PHE A 39 -4.84 1.91 12.90
C PHE A 39 -5.17 3.40 13.12
N ASP A 40 -4.34 4.30 12.60
CA ASP A 40 -4.58 5.74 12.65
C ASP A 40 -5.23 6.24 11.35
N LYS A 41 -6.56 6.44 11.40
CA LYS A 41 -7.32 7.00 10.28
C LYS A 41 -6.84 8.39 9.85
N LYS A 42 -6.34 9.20 10.82
CA LYS A 42 -5.82 10.54 10.52
C LYS A 42 -4.51 10.45 9.75
N ALA A 43 -3.58 9.60 10.20
CA ALA A 43 -2.33 9.38 9.48
C ALA A 43 -2.57 8.85 8.06
N TRP A 44 -3.49 7.90 7.90
CA TRP A 44 -3.87 7.37 6.59
C TRP A 44 -4.47 8.43 5.66
N GLN A 45 -5.33 9.29 6.19
CA GLN A 45 -5.88 10.40 5.42
C GLN A 45 -4.80 11.40 5.01
N LEU A 46 -3.84 11.69 5.89
CA LEU A 46 -2.69 12.53 5.55
C LEU A 46 -1.81 11.88 4.45
N PHE A 47 -1.65 10.55 4.45
CA PHE A 47 -0.97 9.87 3.33
C PHE A 47 -1.69 10.09 2.00
N ALA A 48 -3.03 10.06 2.00
CA ALA A 48 -3.82 10.36 0.82
C ALA A 48 -3.63 11.82 0.35
N GLU A 49 -3.69 12.77 1.27
CA GLU A 49 -3.53 14.21 1.01
C GLU A 49 -2.13 14.55 0.47
N GLN A 50 -1.09 13.82 0.91
CA GLN A 50 0.27 13.94 0.38
C GLN A 50 0.45 13.22 -0.98
N GLY A 51 -0.56 12.50 -1.48
CA GLY A 51 -0.50 11.74 -2.71
C GLY A 51 0.25 10.40 -2.57
N TRP A 52 0.68 10.02 -1.37
CA TRP A 52 1.48 8.79 -1.21
C TRP A 52 0.70 7.52 -1.52
N LEU A 53 -0.62 7.51 -1.29
CA LEU A 53 -1.45 6.34 -1.61
C LEU A 53 -1.62 6.10 -3.12
N SER A 54 -1.36 7.12 -3.94
CA SER A 54 -1.44 7.02 -5.40
C SER A 54 -0.09 6.83 -6.10
N MET A 55 1.01 6.86 -5.35
CA MET A 55 2.37 6.85 -5.90
C MET A 55 2.64 5.78 -6.96
N PRO A 56 2.36 4.48 -6.73
CA PRO A 56 2.76 3.44 -7.67
C PRO A 56 1.76 3.21 -8.81
N PHE A 57 0.59 3.83 -8.77
CA PHE A 57 -0.43 3.59 -9.79
C PHE A 57 -0.12 4.36 -11.07
N SER A 58 -0.54 3.81 -12.20
CA SER A 58 -0.36 4.42 -13.50
C SER A 58 -1.12 5.77 -13.61
N GLU A 59 -0.60 6.69 -14.41
CA GLU A 59 -1.27 7.96 -14.71
C GLU A 59 -2.66 7.73 -15.33
N GLU A 60 -2.83 6.65 -16.12
CA GLU A 60 -4.12 6.25 -16.69
C GLU A 60 -5.16 5.92 -15.61
N SER A 61 -4.73 5.45 -14.45
CA SER A 61 -5.58 5.15 -13.30
C SER A 61 -5.65 6.31 -12.28
N GLY A 62 -5.09 7.48 -12.61
CA GLY A 62 -5.05 8.65 -11.75
C GLY A 62 -3.92 8.63 -10.70
N GLY A 63 -2.92 7.78 -10.87
CA GLY A 63 -1.73 7.71 -10.01
C GLY A 63 -0.59 8.62 -10.45
N LEU A 64 0.53 8.56 -9.73
CA LEU A 64 1.74 9.36 -10.00
C LEU A 64 2.76 8.63 -10.89
N GLY A 65 2.58 7.34 -11.16
CA GLY A 65 3.50 6.55 -11.98
C GLY A 65 4.89 6.36 -11.36
N PHE A 66 5.03 6.54 -10.06
CA PHE A 66 6.32 6.42 -9.38
C PHE A 66 6.82 4.97 -9.37
N GLY A 67 8.15 4.84 -9.46
CA GLY A 67 8.81 3.56 -9.57
C GLY A 67 9.25 2.96 -8.22
N PRO A 68 10.01 1.87 -8.29
CA PRO A 68 10.50 1.19 -7.09
C PRO A 68 11.48 2.03 -6.27
N ILE A 69 12.15 3.03 -6.85
CA ILE A 69 13.09 3.88 -6.11
C ILE A 69 12.32 4.78 -5.15
N GLU A 70 11.27 5.45 -5.61
CA GLU A 70 10.41 6.32 -4.80
C GLU A 70 9.70 5.51 -3.70
N LEU A 71 9.22 4.30 -4.03
CA LEU A 71 8.67 3.39 -3.03
C LEU A 71 9.73 2.97 -1.99
N SER A 72 10.98 2.73 -2.42
CA SER A 72 12.04 2.38 -1.46
C SER A 72 12.37 3.53 -0.51
N ILE A 73 12.33 4.77 -0.99
CA ILE A 73 12.49 5.97 -0.17
C ILE A 73 11.38 6.04 0.89
N LEU A 74 10.13 5.86 0.47
CA LEU A 74 8.99 5.87 1.39
C LEU A 74 9.12 4.78 2.44
N PHE A 75 9.42 3.54 2.05
CA PHE A 75 9.56 2.44 2.99
C PHE A 75 10.77 2.58 3.93
N GLU A 76 11.86 3.21 3.47
CA GLU A 76 13.00 3.50 4.34
C GLU A 76 12.58 4.45 5.48
N GLU A 77 11.88 5.53 5.16
CA GLU A 77 11.46 6.51 6.17
C GLU A 77 10.31 5.98 7.04
N PHE A 78 9.34 5.27 6.45
CA PHE A 78 8.28 4.59 7.21
C PHE A 78 8.85 3.54 8.16
N GLY A 79 9.88 2.79 7.73
CA GLY A 79 10.57 1.83 8.58
C GLY A 79 11.27 2.47 9.78
N LYS A 80 11.91 3.63 9.60
CA LYS A 80 12.55 4.39 10.68
C LYS A 80 11.52 4.88 11.72
N ALA A 81 10.36 5.31 11.27
CA ALA A 81 9.25 5.75 12.12
C ALA A 81 8.39 4.59 12.66
N LEU A 82 8.65 3.35 12.22
CA LEU A 82 7.84 2.17 12.56
C LEU A 82 6.36 2.34 12.20
N VAL A 83 6.07 2.88 11.03
CA VAL A 83 4.71 3.07 10.51
C VAL A 83 3.99 1.72 10.42
N ILE A 84 2.76 1.66 10.94
CA ILE A 84 1.97 0.42 11.04
C ILE A 84 0.78 0.37 10.08
N GLU A 85 0.46 1.49 9.44
CA GLU A 85 -0.63 1.57 8.47
C GLU A 85 -0.40 0.59 7.31
N PRO A 86 -1.48 0.00 6.74
CA PRO A 86 -1.39 -1.12 5.80
C PRO A 86 -0.98 -0.70 4.38
N TYR A 87 0.03 0.17 4.25
CA TYR A 87 0.50 0.69 2.97
C TYR A 87 0.95 -0.45 2.02
N LEU A 88 1.76 -1.38 2.53
CA LEU A 88 2.23 -2.52 1.74
C LEU A 88 1.06 -3.36 1.22
N ALA A 89 0.14 -3.74 2.09
CA ALA A 89 -0.98 -4.61 1.73
C ALA A 89 -1.96 -3.95 0.78
N THR A 90 -2.34 -2.69 1.08
CA THR A 90 -3.38 -1.98 0.33
C THR A 90 -2.83 -1.37 -0.97
N VAL A 91 -1.75 -0.60 -0.89
CA VAL A 91 -1.25 0.16 -2.04
C VAL A 91 -0.35 -0.71 -2.91
N VAL A 92 0.70 -1.30 -2.32
CA VAL A 92 1.72 -1.97 -3.13
C VAL A 92 1.24 -3.32 -3.65
N LEU A 93 0.76 -4.21 -2.79
CA LEU A 93 0.38 -5.57 -3.22
C LEU A 93 -0.96 -5.57 -3.96
N SER A 94 -2.02 -5.11 -3.30
CA SER A 94 -3.36 -5.19 -3.87
C SER A 94 -3.62 -4.13 -4.94
N GLY A 95 -3.27 -2.89 -4.65
CA GLY A 95 -3.51 -1.76 -5.53
C GLY A 95 -2.77 -1.88 -6.86
N THR A 96 -1.47 -2.23 -6.85
CA THR A 96 -0.72 -2.39 -8.11
C THR A 96 -1.18 -3.59 -8.93
N LEU A 97 -1.61 -4.69 -8.27
CA LEU A 97 -2.21 -5.81 -8.97
C LEU A 97 -3.53 -5.40 -9.64
N LEU A 98 -4.36 -4.65 -8.94
CA LEU A 98 -5.61 -4.12 -9.46
C LEU A 98 -5.37 -3.17 -10.63
N ASP A 99 -4.40 -2.26 -10.53
CA ASP A 99 -4.04 -1.31 -11.59
C ASP A 99 -3.63 -2.03 -12.89
N LYS A 100 -2.86 -3.11 -12.77
CA LYS A 100 -2.43 -3.95 -13.90
C LYS A 100 -3.50 -4.92 -14.41
N SER A 101 -4.62 -5.06 -13.72
CA SER A 101 -5.68 -6.00 -14.10
C SER A 101 -6.53 -5.47 -15.24
N SER A 102 -7.28 -6.37 -15.88
CA SER A 102 -8.33 -6.04 -16.86
C SER A 102 -9.70 -5.79 -16.22
N TYR A 103 -9.78 -5.63 -14.89
CA TYR A 103 -11.05 -5.44 -14.21
C TYR A 103 -11.70 -4.11 -14.59
N LYS A 104 -12.95 -4.18 -15.05
CA LYS A 104 -13.65 -3.01 -15.65
C LYS A 104 -13.83 -1.82 -14.71
N ASN A 105 -13.96 -2.09 -13.40
CA ASN A 105 -14.18 -1.03 -12.40
C ASN A 105 -12.89 -0.65 -11.65
N LYS A 106 -11.70 -1.02 -12.17
CA LYS A 106 -10.43 -0.81 -11.49
C LYS A 106 -10.14 0.66 -11.18
N ILE A 107 -10.46 1.57 -12.11
CA ILE A 107 -10.20 3.01 -11.94
C ILE A 107 -10.93 3.55 -10.71
N ASN A 108 -12.20 3.23 -10.54
CA ASN A 108 -12.97 3.65 -9.37
C ASN A 108 -12.42 3.07 -8.06
N LEU A 109 -11.95 1.81 -8.07
CA LEU A 109 -11.32 1.22 -6.90
C LEU A 109 -9.96 1.86 -6.59
N ILE A 110 -9.15 2.14 -7.60
CA ILE A 110 -7.87 2.85 -7.43
C ILE A 110 -8.09 4.27 -6.88
N GLU A 111 -9.08 4.98 -7.38
CA GLU A 111 -9.46 6.30 -6.86
C GLU A 111 -9.81 6.23 -5.37
N ASN A 112 -10.61 5.23 -4.96
CA ASN A 112 -10.97 5.04 -3.56
C ASN A 112 -9.79 4.60 -2.67
N ILE A 113 -8.83 3.86 -3.21
CA ILE A 113 -7.57 3.57 -2.51
C ILE A 113 -6.77 4.87 -2.36
N SER A 114 -6.60 5.63 -3.45
CA SER A 114 -5.79 6.85 -3.50
C SER A 114 -6.30 7.96 -2.57
N ASN A 115 -7.62 8.07 -2.41
CA ASN A 115 -8.24 9.04 -1.49
C ASN A 115 -8.36 8.52 -0.04
N GLY A 116 -7.88 7.30 0.25
CA GLY A 116 -7.86 6.71 1.58
C GLY A 116 -9.18 6.11 2.07
N SER A 117 -10.24 6.10 1.25
CA SER A 117 -11.56 5.61 1.65
C SER A 117 -11.70 4.09 1.56
N LEU A 118 -10.82 3.42 0.81
CA LEU A 118 -10.85 1.97 0.61
C LEU A 118 -9.54 1.32 1.01
N HIS A 119 -9.63 0.30 1.87
CA HIS A 119 -8.54 -0.62 2.16
C HIS A 119 -8.80 -1.96 1.47
N VAL A 120 -7.77 -2.52 0.86
CA VAL A 120 -7.82 -3.83 0.21
C VAL A 120 -6.62 -4.66 0.65
N SER A 121 -6.80 -5.97 0.67
CA SER A 121 -5.70 -6.89 0.91
C SER A 121 -5.73 -8.05 -0.09
N LEU A 122 -4.53 -8.52 -0.46
CA LEU A 122 -4.38 -9.63 -1.39
C LEU A 122 -4.44 -10.96 -0.62
N ALA A 123 -5.49 -11.73 -0.85
CA ALA A 123 -5.65 -13.07 -0.30
C ALA A 123 -4.85 -14.07 -1.13
N TYR A 124 -3.54 -14.19 -0.89
CA TYR A 124 -2.63 -15.02 -1.69
C TYR A 124 -2.19 -16.31 -1.01
N ALA A 125 -2.06 -16.31 0.32
CA ALA A 125 -1.53 -17.43 1.07
C ALA A 125 -2.59 -18.50 1.36
N GLU A 126 -2.18 -19.77 1.37
CA GLU A 126 -2.97 -20.93 1.80
C GLU A 126 -2.13 -21.75 2.78
N ALA A 127 -2.75 -22.25 3.85
CA ALA A 127 -2.05 -22.93 4.94
C ALA A 127 -1.20 -24.13 4.48
N ASP A 128 -1.68 -24.86 3.48
CA ASP A 128 -1.05 -26.09 3.02
C ASP A 128 -0.02 -25.90 1.91
N ASN A 129 0.06 -24.70 1.30
CA ASN A 129 0.90 -24.45 0.12
C ASN A 129 2.29 -23.88 0.44
N GLY A 130 2.56 -23.56 1.71
CA GLY A 130 3.82 -22.95 2.12
C GLY A 130 4.16 -21.71 1.29
N TYR A 131 5.27 -21.74 0.56
CA TYR A 131 5.70 -20.65 -0.32
C TYR A 131 5.33 -20.85 -1.81
N ASP A 132 4.56 -21.90 -2.15
CA ASP A 132 4.08 -22.11 -3.52
C ASP A 132 2.78 -21.33 -3.77
N TYR A 133 2.91 -20.10 -4.23
CA TYR A 133 1.78 -19.24 -4.55
C TYR A 133 1.20 -19.49 -5.96
N LEU A 134 1.86 -20.30 -6.79
CA LEU A 134 1.47 -20.54 -8.17
C LEU A 134 0.52 -21.74 -8.33
N SER A 135 0.41 -22.56 -7.29
CA SER A 135 -0.42 -23.78 -7.29
C SER A 135 -1.49 -23.72 -6.20
N PRO A 136 -2.41 -22.73 -6.22
CA PRO A 136 -3.42 -22.58 -5.17
C PRO A 136 -4.44 -23.72 -5.23
N ASN A 137 -4.90 -24.16 -4.06
CA ASN A 137 -6.04 -25.08 -3.92
C ASN A 137 -7.39 -24.36 -4.14
N THR A 138 -7.41 -23.03 -3.98
CA THR A 138 -8.58 -22.22 -4.29
C THR A 138 -8.93 -22.33 -5.76
N SER A 139 -10.19 -22.67 -6.06
CA SER A 139 -10.65 -22.93 -7.43
C SER A 139 -12.00 -22.26 -7.72
N VAL A 140 -12.27 -22.06 -9.01
CA VAL A 140 -13.58 -21.59 -9.50
C VAL A 140 -14.27 -22.76 -10.20
N ASN A 141 -15.49 -23.10 -9.80
CA ASN A 141 -16.28 -24.14 -10.43
C ASN A 141 -17.00 -23.66 -11.72
N SER A 142 -17.71 -24.58 -12.39
CA SER A 142 -18.48 -24.30 -13.63
C SER A 142 -19.54 -23.20 -13.48
N ASP A 143 -20.04 -23.01 -12.28
CA ASP A 143 -21.10 -22.02 -11.94
C ASP A 143 -20.51 -20.68 -11.50
N ASN A 144 -19.21 -20.45 -11.71
CA ASN A 144 -18.45 -19.28 -11.27
C ASN A 144 -18.43 -19.05 -9.74
N ASN A 145 -18.62 -20.10 -8.95
CA ASN A 145 -18.44 -20.02 -7.51
C ASN A 145 -16.98 -20.23 -7.13
N LEU A 146 -16.45 -19.33 -6.32
CA LEU A 146 -15.12 -19.42 -5.75
C LEU A 146 -15.14 -20.31 -4.50
N ASN A 147 -14.29 -21.34 -4.47
CA ASN A 147 -14.14 -22.27 -3.34
C ASN A 147 -12.69 -22.30 -2.89
N GLY A 148 -12.46 -22.11 -1.59
CA GLY A 148 -11.12 -22.19 -1.01
C GLY A 148 -11.03 -21.39 0.29
N THR A 149 -9.87 -21.49 0.94
CA THR A 149 -9.55 -20.77 2.17
C THR A 149 -8.20 -20.09 1.99
N LYS A 150 -8.14 -18.81 2.33
CA LYS A 150 -6.89 -18.04 2.38
C LYS A 150 -6.59 -17.65 3.82
N THR A 151 -5.30 -17.57 4.16
CA THR A 151 -4.79 -17.28 5.52
C THR A 151 -3.93 -16.03 5.51
#